data_8b0b2a4e2f823d083f0b470cd017c6fe
#
_entry.id   8b0b2a4e2f823d083f0b470cd017c6fe
#
_cell.length_a   1.000
_cell.length_b   1.000
_cell.length_c   1.000
_cell.angle_alpha   90.00
_cell.angle_beta   90.00
_cell.angle_gamma   90.00
#
_symmetry.space_group_name_H-M   'P 1'
#
loop_
_entity.id
_entity.type
_entity.pdbx_description
1 polymer ?
#
loop_
_entity_poly.entity_id
_entity_poly.type
_entity_poly.pdbx_seq_one_letter_code
_entity_poly.pdbx_strand_id
1 'polypeptide(L)'
;MLKQLQPDWSQVIIERLDTPGAESSDPWNNAGTGHSALCELNYTPEVNGKIDISKAVGVNEKFQVSRQFWSYLVEQNVLGDPSEFINKVPHVSFAQGMDQVDYLKARYEALKDHPLFPNMQYSDSDEKFAEFLPLMAKGRDFN
;
A
#
# COMPACT_ATOMS: atom_id res chain seq x y z
N MET A 1 -16.94 -2.60 -12.56
CA MET A 1 -16.86 -1.30 -13.31
C MET A 1 -17.55 -1.35 -14.66
N LEU A 2 -17.10 -2.15 -15.65
CA LEU A 2 -17.74 -2.17 -17.00
C LEU A 2 -19.26 -2.42 -16.94
N LYS A 3 -19.72 -3.38 -16.16
CA LYS A 3 -21.15 -3.69 -16.01
C LYS A 3 -21.97 -2.55 -15.36
N GLN A 4 -21.33 -1.70 -14.56
CA GLN A 4 -21.95 -0.50 -13.98
C GLN A 4 -22.07 0.64 -15.00
N LEU A 5 -21.10 0.76 -15.91
CA LEU A 5 -21.07 1.78 -16.96
C LEU A 5 -21.90 1.39 -18.18
N GLN A 6 -21.97 0.09 -18.49
CA GLN A 6 -22.64 -0.47 -19.65
C GLN A 6 -23.44 -1.71 -19.23
N PRO A 7 -24.59 -1.53 -18.56
CA PRO A 7 -25.37 -2.62 -18.01
C PRO A 7 -25.91 -3.59 -19.06
N ASP A 8 -26.14 -3.13 -20.30
CA ASP A 8 -26.69 -3.92 -21.38
C ASP A 8 -25.64 -4.74 -22.14
N TRP A 9 -24.35 -4.51 -21.88
CA TRP A 9 -23.30 -5.29 -22.53
C TRP A 9 -23.22 -6.71 -21.97
N SER A 10 -23.15 -7.69 -22.87
CA SER A 10 -22.72 -9.03 -22.50
C SER A 10 -21.22 -9.03 -22.22
N GLN A 11 -20.82 -9.71 -21.15
CA GLN A 11 -19.42 -9.84 -20.76
C GLN A 11 -19.07 -11.32 -20.68
N VAL A 12 -17.92 -11.69 -21.22
CA VAL A 12 -17.39 -13.06 -21.15
C VAL A 12 -16.01 -13.00 -20.47
N ILE A 13 -15.83 -13.79 -19.45
CA ILE A 13 -14.55 -14.00 -18.79
C ILE A 13 -13.94 -15.29 -19.37
N ILE A 14 -12.76 -15.17 -19.95
CA ILE A 14 -12.00 -16.30 -20.46
C ILE A 14 -10.88 -16.60 -19.48
N GLU A 15 -10.89 -17.79 -18.91
CA GLU A 15 -9.90 -18.29 -17.98
C GLU A 15 -9.33 -19.62 -18.48
N ARG A 16 -8.04 -19.83 -18.29
CA ARG A 16 -7.34 -21.06 -18.64
C ARG A 16 -7.52 -22.16 -17.59
N LEU A 17 -7.69 -21.74 -16.34
CA LEU A 17 -7.84 -22.64 -15.20
C LEU A 17 -9.32 -22.92 -14.91
N ASP A 18 -9.57 -23.91 -14.07
CA ASP A 18 -10.93 -24.35 -13.73
C ASP A 18 -11.75 -23.30 -12.96
N THR A 19 -11.08 -22.32 -12.37
CA THR A 19 -11.70 -21.25 -11.59
C THR A 19 -11.09 -19.89 -11.97
N PRO A 20 -11.91 -18.84 -12.17
CA PRO A 20 -11.40 -17.49 -12.46
C PRO A 20 -10.46 -16.98 -11.37
N GLY A 21 -9.29 -16.49 -11.80
CA GLY A 21 -8.31 -15.91 -10.91
C GLY A 21 -7.49 -16.86 -10.05
N ALA A 22 -7.56 -18.16 -10.31
CA ALA A 22 -6.86 -19.19 -9.53
C ALA A 22 -5.33 -19.13 -9.62
N GLU A 23 -4.75 -18.39 -10.54
CA GLU A 23 -3.30 -18.18 -10.63
C GLU A 23 -2.89 -16.83 -10.02
N SER A 24 -3.28 -15.73 -10.64
CA SER A 24 -2.80 -14.39 -10.27
C SER A 24 -3.50 -13.78 -9.06
N SER A 25 -4.70 -14.21 -8.74
CA SER A 25 -5.47 -13.72 -7.59
C SER A 25 -5.54 -14.72 -6.43
N ASP A 26 -4.89 -15.88 -6.57
CA ASP A 26 -4.78 -16.84 -5.49
C ASP A 26 -3.97 -16.25 -4.33
N PRO A 27 -4.41 -16.42 -3.05
CA PRO A 27 -3.74 -15.82 -1.89
C PRO A 27 -2.29 -16.28 -1.69
N TRP A 28 -1.86 -17.39 -2.26
CA TRP A 28 -0.48 -17.87 -2.23
C TRP A 28 0.39 -17.25 -3.34
N ASN A 29 -0.23 -16.68 -4.37
CA ASN A 29 0.46 -16.06 -5.50
C ASN A 29 0.37 -14.53 -5.52
N ASN A 30 -0.50 -13.95 -4.68
CA ASN A 30 -0.77 -12.52 -4.66
C ASN A 30 -0.77 -12.00 -3.22
N ALA A 31 -0.06 -10.90 -2.98
CA ALA A 31 -0.03 -10.27 -1.67
C ALA A 31 -1.37 -9.63 -1.27
N GLY A 32 -2.31 -9.45 -2.19
CA GLY A 32 -3.65 -8.91 -1.94
C GLY A 32 -3.66 -7.51 -1.34
N THR A 33 -2.65 -6.69 -1.61
CA THR A 33 -2.51 -5.38 -0.99
C THR A 33 -3.28 -4.30 -1.73
N GLY A 34 -4.12 -3.57 -1.02
CA GLY A 34 -4.60 -2.25 -1.42
C GLY A 34 -3.44 -1.24 -1.32
N HIS A 35 -3.14 -0.54 -2.42
CA HIS A 35 -1.84 0.07 -2.61
C HIS A 35 -1.87 1.60 -2.47
N SER A 36 -1.52 2.11 -1.29
CA SER A 36 -1.43 3.56 -1.01
C SER A 36 -0.03 4.17 -1.23
N ALA A 37 0.79 3.56 -2.10
CA ALA A 37 2.15 3.98 -2.46
C ALA A 37 3.20 3.93 -1.33
N LEU A 38 2.95 3.21 -0.25
CA LEU A 38 3.89 3.12 0.87
C LEU A 38 4.84 1.92 0.76
N CYS A 39 4.42 0.82 0.14
CA CYS A 39 5.17 -0.42 0.10
C CYS A 39 6.36 -0.43 -0.87
N GLU A 40 6.43 0.53 -1.80
CA GLU A 40 7.49 0.59 -2.81
C GLU A 40 8.35 1.84 -2.62
N LEU A 41 9.59 1.67 -2.24
CA LEU A 41 10.51 2.80 -2.06
C LEU A 41 10.87 3.49 -3.38
N ASN A 42 10.82 2.79 -4.50
CA ASN A 42 11.07 3.35 -5.84
C ASN A 42 10.00 4.36 -6.32
N TYR A 43 8.93 4.56 -5.55
CA TYR A 43 7.97 5.64 -5.83
C TYR A 43 8.40 7.00 -5.31
N THR A 44 9.50 7.02 -4.57
CA THR A 44 10.09 8.25 -4.02
C THR A 44 11.59 8.30 -4.31
N PRO A 45 11.99 8.32 -5.61
CA PRO A 45 13.41 8.36 -5.95
C PRO A 45 14.06 9.67 -5.49
N GLU A 46 15.34 9.59 -5.18
CA GLU A 46 16.14 10.79 -4.99
C GLU A 46 16.60 11.32 -6.35
N VAL A 47 16.27 12.56 -6.65
CA VAL A 47 16.64 13.26 -7.88
C VAL A 47 17.31 14.58 -7.52
N ASN A 48 18.56 14.75 -7.92
CA ASN A 48 19.37 15.95 -7.62
C ASN A 48 19.41 16.32 -6.12
N GLY A 49 19.56 15.32 -5.25
CA GLY A 49 19.62 15.50 -3.80
C GLY A 49 18.29 15.81 -3.12
N LYS A 50 17.16 15.57 -3.80
CA LYS A 50 15.82 15.75 -3.25
C LYS A 50 14.94 14.53 -3.54
N ILE A 51 14.07 14.20 -2.62
CA ILE A 51 13.07 13.14 -2.81
C ILE A 51 11.95 13.65 -3.70
N ASP A 52 11.75 12.99 -4.83
CA ASP A 52 10.61 13.23 -5.71
C ASP A 52 9.42 12.37 -5.28
N ILE A 53 8.35 12.99 -4.79
CA ILE A 53 7.14 12.33 -4.32
C ILE A 53 6.04 12.21 -5.38
N SER A 54 6.23 12.73 -6.56
CA SER A 54 5.18 12.84 -7.60
C SER A 54 4.58 11.49 -7.96
N LYS A 55 5.41 10.47 -8.11
CA LYS A 55 4.94 9.10 -8.41
C LYS A 55 4.15 8.49 -7.24
N ALA A 56 4.61 8.68 -6.00
CA ALA A 56 3.91 8.21 -4.82
C ALA A 56 2.53 8.88 -4.67
N VAL A 57 2.45 10.19 -4.89
CA VAL A 57 1.19 10.95 -4.91
C VAL A 57 0.24 10.38 -5.96
N GLY A 58 0.68 10.25 -7.21
CA GLY A 58 -0.17 9.75 -8.29
C GLY A 58 -0.66 8.31 -8.09
N VAL A 59 0.13 7.44 -7.47
CA VAL A 59 -0.30 6.08 -7.09
C VAL A 59 -1.33 6.12 -5.97
N ASN A 60 -1.11 6.94 -4.95
CA ASN A 60 -2.07 7.08 -3.85
C ASN A 60 -3.40 7.67 -4.34
N GLU A 61 -3.39 8.70 -5.19
CA GLU A 61 -4.61 9.27 -5.78
C GLU A 61 -5.46 8.19 -6.49
N LYS A 62 -4.82 7.34 -7.30
CA LYS A 62 -5.51 6.21 -7.95
C LYS A 62 -6.12 5.23 -6.95
N PHE A 63 -5.42 4.98 -5.84
CA PHE A 63 -5.93 4.14 -4.77
C PHE A 63 -7.14 4.77 -4.08
N GLN A 64 -7.15 6.11 -3.84
CA GLN A 64 -8.31 6.80 -3.29
C GLN A 64 -9.53 6.72 -4.24
N VAL A 65 -9.32 6.83 -5.55
CA VAL A 65 -10.40 6.64 -6.54
C VAL A 65 -10.96 5.20 -6.46
N SER A 66 -10.09 4.20 -6.31
CA SER A 66 -10.53 2.81 -6.13
C SER A 66 -11.36 2.65 -4.86
N ARG A 67 -10.96 3.28 -3.75
CA ARG A 67 -11.72 3.25 -2.49
C ARG A 67 -13.10 3.92 -2.63
N GLN A 68 -13.20 5.04 -3.33
CA GLN A 68 -14.48 5.70 -3.62
C GLN A 68 -15.40 4.78 -4.43
N PHE A 69 -14.85 4.08 -5.42
CA PHE A 69 -15.62 3.13 -6.21
C PHE A 69 -16.10 1.93 -5.37
N TRP A 70 -15.28 1.40 -4.47
CA TRP A 70 -15.69 0.34 -3.54
C TRP A 70 -16.78 0.82 -2.57
N SER A 71 -16.65 2.04 -2.01
CA SER A 71 -17.72 2.64 -1.20
C SER A 71 -19.04 2.70 -1.96
N TYR A 72 -19.01 3.17 -3.20
CA TYR A 72 -20.19 3.19 -4.05
C TYR A 72 -20.79 1.78 -4.24
N LEU A 73 -19.97 0.76 -4.50
CA LEU A 73 -20.48 -0.60 -4.66
C LEU A 73 -21.09 -1.17 -3.37
N VAL A 74 -20.56 -0.82 -2.21
CA VAL A 74 -21.14 -1.17 -0.90
C VAL A 74 -22.49 -0.48 -0.73
N GLU A 75 -22.59 0.81 -0.99
CA GLU A 75 -23.85 1.57 -0.93
C GLU A 75 -24.93 1.00 -1.88
N GLN A 76 -24.51 0.45 -3.03
CA GLN A 76 -25.41 -0.21 -3.97
C GLN A 76 -25.73 -1.68 -3.62
N ASN A 77 -25.23 -2.19 -2.49
CA ASN A 77 -25.36 -3.59 -2.06
C ASN A 77 -24.77 -4.61 -3.07
N VAL A 78 -23.77 -4.21 -3.85
CA VAL A 78 -23.02 -5.09 -4.79
C VAL A 78 -21.87 -5.77 -4.08
N LEU A 79 -21.24 -5.08 -3.12
CA LEU A 79 -20.24 -5.64 -2.19
C LEU A 79 -20.83 -5.71 -0.79
N GLY A 80 -20.36 -6.68 0.00
CA GLY A 80 -20.67 -6.81 1.42
C GLY A 80 -19.96 -5.78 2.29
N ASP A 81 -19.82 -6.10 3.58
CA ASP A 81 -19.14 -5.23 4.53
C ASP A 81 -17.67 -5.00 4.11
N PRO A 82 -17.18 -3.75 4.16
CA PRO A 82 -15.79 -3.46 3.80
C PRO A 82 -14.74 -4.32 4.51
N SER A 83 -14.98 -4.75 5.74
CA SER A 83 -14.06 -5.63 6.49
C SER A 83 -13.89 -7.02 5.88
N GLU A 84 -14.80 -7.44 4.99
CA GLU A 84 -14.72 -8.73 4.30
C GLU A 84 -13.67 -8.73 3.16
N PHE A 85 -13.33 -7.55 2.62
CA PHE A 85 -12.44 -7.47 1.45
C PHE A 85 -11.29 -6.46 1.58
N ILE A 86 -11.32 -5.54 2.56
CA ILE A 86 -10.22 -4.59 2.79
C ILE A 86 -10.03 -4.31 4.28
N ASN A 87 -8.81 -4.57 4.77
CA ASN A 87 -8.45 -4.32 6.16
C ASN A 87 -7.20 -3.45 6.22
N LYS A 88 -7.22 -2.44 7.12
CA LYS A 88 -6.07 -1.60 7.36
C LYS A 88 -5.00 -2.38 8.13
N VAL A 89 -3.82 -2.45 7.56
CA VAL A 89 -2.63 -3.02 8.21
C VAL A 89 -1.53 -1.97 8.29
N PRO A 90 -0.69 -1.98 9.34
CA PRO A 90 0.48 -1.11 9.41
C PRO A 90 1.48 -1.51 8.31
N HIS A 91 2.07 -0.51 7.66
CA HIS A 91 3.21 -0.70 6.76
C HIS A 91 4.45 -0.13 7.43
N VAL A 92 5.51 -0.92 7.51
CA VAL A 92 6.78 -0.52 8.11
C VAL A 92 7.90 -0.73 7.10
N SER A 93 8.65 0.32 6.82
CA SER A 93 9.93 0.24 6.11
C SER A 93 11.06 0.42 7.12
N PHE A 94 12.05 -0.44 7.07
CA PHE A 94 13.25 -0.31 7.88
C PHE A 94 14.49 -0.34 7.01
N ALA A 95 15.58 0.20 7.52
CA ALA A 95 16.84 0.32 6.80
C ALA A 95 18.01 -0.19 7.63
N GLN A 96 19.06 -0.62 6.96
CA GLN A 96 20.33 -1.01 7.54
C GLN A 96 21.45 -0.31 6.76
N GLY A 97 22.23 0.50 7.48
CA GLY A 97 23.26 1.35 6.89
C GLY A 97 22.82 2.80 6.77
N MET A 98 23.78 3.73 6.98
CA MET A 98 23.49 5.16 7.12
C MET A 98 22.89 5.79 5.86
N ASP A 99 23.34 5.39 4.69
CA ASP A 99 22.79 5.85 3.41
C ASP A 99 21.31 5.55 3.25
N GLN A 100 20.87 4.36 3.67
CA GLN A 100 19.46 3.96 3.63
C GLN A 100 18.65 4.65 4.75
N VAL A 101 19.24 4.86 5.91
CA VAL A 101 18.62 5.61 7.01
C VAL A 101 18.38 7.06 6.60
N ASP A 102 19.40 7.71 6.01
CA ASP A 102 19.28 9.08 5.50
C ASP A 102 18.20 9.20 4.42
N TYR A 103 18.13 8.24 3.51
CA TYR A 103 17.07 8.17 2.51
C TYR A 103 15.69 8.03 3.14
N LEU A 104 15.48 7.12 4.10
CA LEU A 104 14.16 6.95 4.74
C LEU A 104 13.75 8.19 5.53
N LYS A 105 14.69 8.87 6.17
CA LYS A 105 14.45 10.13 6.86
C LYS A 105 14.04 11.23 5.87
N ALA A 106 14.79 11.40 4.79
CA ALA A 106 14.46 12.36 3.75
C ALA A 106 13.09 12.07 3.10
N ARG A 107 12.77 10.80 2.87
CA ARG A 107 11.46 10.36 2.38
C ARG A 107 10.34 10.71 3.36
N TYR A 108 10.53 10.46 4.64
CA TYR A 108 9.57 10.85 5.67
C TYR A 108 9.34 12.36 5.68
N GLU A 109 10.40 13.17 5.69
CA GLU A 109 10.31 14.63 5.67
C GLU A 109 9.55 15.16 4.42
N ALA A 110 9.73 14.52 3.28
CA ALA A 110 9.06 14.89 2.04
C ALA A 110 7.56 14.55 2.01
N LEU A 111 7.12 13.53 2.76
CA LEU A 111 5.75 13.00 2.71
C LEU A 111 4.89 13.38 3.91
N LYS A 112 5.46 13.61 5.10
CA LYS A 112 4.76 13.70 6.38
C LYS A 112 3.64 14.75 6.43
N ASP A 113 3.80 15.86 5.72
CA ASP A 113 2.85 16.96 5.69
C ASP A 113 1.90 16.89 4.49
N HIS A 114 2.05 15.89 3.62
CA HIS A 114 1.19 15.73 2.46
C HIS A 114 -0.14 15.05 2.85
N PRO A 115 -1.32 15.60 2.46
CA PRO A 115 -2.63 15.11 2.88
C PRO A 115 -2.92 13.63 2.58
N LEU A 116 -2.28 13.06 1.57
CA LEU A 116 -2.45 11.64 1.19
C LEU A 116 -1.65 10.68 2.08
N PHE A 117 -0.72 11.18 2.91
CA PHE A 117 0.14 10.37 3.77
C PHE A 117 0.01 10.73 5.26
N PRO A 118 -1.22 10.84 5.78
CA PRO A 118 -1.43 11.21 7.17
C PRO A 118 -0.86 10.14 8.11
N ASN A 119 -0.43 10.59 9.28
CA ASN A 119 0.04 9.71 10.37
C ASN A 119 1.30 8.89 10.06
N MET A 120 2.12 9.31 9.09
CA MET A 120 3.45 8.73 8.96
C MET A 120 4.27 8.99 10.22
N GLN A 121 5.09 8.01 10.59
CA GLN A 121 6.01 8.10 11.71
C GLN A 121 7.41 7.71 11.26
N TYR A 122 8.39 8.36 11.82
CA TYR A 122 9.81 8.02 11.70
C TYR A 122 10.39 7.86 13.09
N SER A 123 11.26 6.90 13.26
CA SER A 123 12.03 6.74 14.49
C SER A 123 13.35 6.07 14.18
N ASP A 124 14.38 6.48 14.91
CA ASP A 124 15.70 5.88 14.99
C ASP A 124 15.96 5.28 16.38
N SER A 125 14.92 5.13 17.22
CA SER A 125 15.06 4.52 18.54
C SER A 125 14.81 3.00 18.50
N ASP A 126 15.58 2.27 19.27
CA ASP A 126 15.49 0.83 19.39
C ASP A 126 14.17 0.38 20.02
N GLU A 127 13.63 1.17 20.95
CA GLU A 127 12.33 0.91 21.56
C GLU A 127 11.20 0.97 20.52
N LYS A 128 11.23 1.98 19.62
CA LYS A 128 10.26 2.10 18.53
C LYS A 128 10.45 1.04 17.48
N PHE A 129 11.69 0.65 17.18
CA PHE A 129 11.94 -0.49 16.30
C PHE A 129 11.34 -1.78 16.89
N ALA A 130 11.54 -2.04 18.18
CA ALA A 130 10.96 -3.19 18.85
C ALA A 130 9.41 -3.16 18.90
N GLU A 131 8.82 -1.98 19.06
CA GLU A 131 7.38 -1.79 19.02
C GLU A 131 6.81 -2.09 17.61
N PHE A 132 7.45 -1.56 16.55
CA PHE A 132 6.95 -1.71 15.18
C PHE A 132 7.26 -3.09 14.59
N LEU A 133 8.37 -3.69 14.96
CA LEU A 133 8.88 -4.94 14.39
C LEU A 133 9.27 -5.95 15.48
N PRO A 134 8.33 -6.36 16.35
CA PRO A 134 8.64 -7.17 17.53
C PRO A 134 9.30 -8.52 17.21
N LEU A 135 8.93 -9.14 16.07
CA LEU A 135 9.55 -10.40 15.65
C LEU A 135 10.99 -10.22 15.17
N MET A 136 11.31 -9.07 14.60
CA MET A 136 12.68 -8.75 14.16
C MET A 136 13.57 -8.28 15.30
N ALA A 137 12.99 -7.67 16.33
CA ALA A 137 13.71 -7.22 17.52
C ALA A 137 14.10 -8.37 18.45
N LYS A 138 13.35 -9.47 18.40
CA LYS A 138 13.56 -10.61 19.30
C LYS A 138 14.96 -11.20 19.14
N GLY A 139 15.75 -11.17 20.21
CA GLY A 139 17.11 -11.71 20.24
C GLY A 139 18.17 -10.80 19.61
N ARG A 140 17.84 -9.56 19.25
CA ARG A 140 18.84 -8.55 18.88
C ARG A 140 19.45 -7.91 20.10
N ASP A 141 20.75 -7.68 20.01
CA ASP A 141 21.47 -6.77 20.87
C ASP A 141 21.58 -5.43 20.15
N PHE A 142 21.02 -4.40 20.75
CA PHE A 142 21.02 -3.03 20.20
C PHE A 142 22.19 -2.18 20.75
N ASN A 143 23.17 -2.81 21.47
CA ASN A 143 24.34 -2.13 21.99
C ASN A 143 25.49 -2.10 20.98
#